data_c17267b0f20e51150d7ffca71fd457ef
#
_entry.id   c17267b0f20e51150d7ffca71fd457ef
#
_cell.length_a   1.000
_cell.length_b   1.000
_cell.length_c   1.000
_cell.angle_alpha   90.00
_cell.angle_beta   90.00
_cell.angle_gamma   90.00
#
_symmetry.space_group_name_H-M   'P 1'
#
loop_
_entity.id
_entity.type
_entity.pdbx_description
1 polymer ?
#
loop_
_entity_poly.entity_id
_entity_poly.type
_entity_poly.pdbx_seq_one_letter_code
_entity_poly.pdbx_strand_id
1 'polypeptide(L)'
;ITHAADTHIHADYVSGLREFAEKGVKVIASDEGDKDWKYEWLNGSDYNHELVKDGDSFSIGNIKFDVIHTPGHTPESISILVTDGALTDEPMGILTGDFVFVGDVGRPDLLETAAGEKGNMKPSAQTLFKSVEKFKELPEYLQVWPANGSGSACGKALGAVPESTVGYETRFSPAFKAAKDEESFVDFILDGQPEPPLYFARMKKLNKVGPSVLGSPIELPKKVSIQEMVDNDITIIDTRSKHDFASSHLEGSIMASFDKNFNTIAGSFLDGEDEFYLIIDQDNLQEAVNDLANVGLDKSIGFATYNDLESWNGEIESTNSTDFEGLSKQMNNGNIQVLDVRKATEYSAGHIPGSINIAHTRLAANLAKIPHDKTIAVHCASGQRAFPS
;
A
#
# COMPACT_ATOMS: atom_id res chain seq x y z
N ILE A 1 -4.11 25.65 -5.81
CA ILE A 1 -2.85 24.87 -5.82
C ILE A 1 -2.08 25.27 -7.07
N THR A 2 -0.81 25.62 -6.94
CA THR A 2 0.05 26.08 -8.05
C THR A 2 1.14 25.06 -8.40
N HIS A 3 1.56 24.26 -7.43
CA HIS A 3 2.58 23.22 -7.58
C HIS A 3 2.16 21.95 -6.86
N ALA A 4 2.56 20.81 -7.40
CA ALA A 4 2.43 19.49 -6.80
C ALA A 4 3.72 18.71 -7.05
N ALA A 5 4.17 17.88 -6.11
CA ALA A 5 5.40 17.12 -6.23
C ALA A 5 5.23 15.70 -5.70
N ASP A 6 5.89 14.74 -6.36
CA ASP A 6 6.15 13.42 -5.82
C ASP A 6 7.61 13.30 -5.39
N THR A 7 7.85 12.60 -4.29
CA THR A 7 9.21 12.29 -3.83
C THR A 7 9.79 11.07 -4.54
N HIS A 8 8.95 10.16 -5.00
CA HIS A 8 9.34 8.92 -5.70
C HIS A 8 8.15 8.28 -6.41
N ILE A 9 8.39 7.27 -7.22
CA ILE A 9 7.36 6.45 -7.86
C ILE A 9 6.78 5.50 -6.80
N HIS A 10 5.63 5.86 -6.24
CA HIS A 10 4.95 5.13 -5.17
C HIS A 10 4.54 3.70 -5.59
N ALA A 11 4.68 2.75 -4.67
CA ALA A 11 4.22 1.37 -4.86
C ALA A 11 2.96 1.04 -4.05
N ASP A 12 2.60 1.84 -3.09
CA ASP A 12 1.49 1.59 -2.14
C ASP A 12 0.17 2.24 -2.56
N TYR A 13 0.20 3.31 -3.37
CA TYR A 13 -1.00 3.98 -3.90
C TYR A 13 -0.74 4.66 -5.25
N VAL A 14 -1.84 5.02 -5.94
CA VAL A 14 -1.82 5.82 -7.16
C VAL A 14 -1.62 7.30 -6.80
N SER A 15 -0.56 7.91 -7.33
CA SER A 15 -0.31 9.35 -7.13
C SER A 15 -1.37 10.20 -7.83
N GLY A 16 -1.86 11.22 -7.13
CA GLY A 16 -2.73 12.25 -7.70
C GLY A 16 -2.01 13.28 -8.59
N LEU A 17 -0.71 13.10 -8.84
CA LEU A 17 0.10 14.09 -9.54
C LEU A 17 -0.42 14.41 -10.95
N ARG A 18 -0.90 13.36 -11.66
CA ARG A 18 -1.47 13.54 -13.00
C ARG A 18 -2.79 14.30 -13.00
N GLU A 19 -3.64 14.12 -11.98
CA GLU A 19 -4.85 14.91 -11.79
C GLU A 19 -4.56 16.42 -11.63
N PHE A 20 -3.47 16.75 -10.94
CA PHE A 20 -3.01 18.13 -10.82
C PHE A 20 -2.46 18.66 -12.16
N ALA A 21 -1.70 17.84 -12.89
CA ALA A 21 -1.16 18.20 -14.20
C ALA A 21 -2.27 18.56 -15.20
N GLU A 22 -3.34 17.76 -15.27
CA GLU A 22 -4.53 18.00 -16.10
C GLU A 22 -5.22 19.36 -15.79
N LYS A 23 -5.10 19.84 -14.57
CA LYS A 23 -5.62 21.14 -14.13
C LYS A 23 -4.63 22.29 -14.33
N GLY A 24 -3.50 22.04 -15.02
CA GLY A 24 -2.46 23.04 -15.31
C GLY A 24 -1.57 23.40 -14.13
N VAL A 25 -1.64 22.63 -13.03
CA VAL A 25 -0.72 22.77 -11.90
C VAL A 25 0.68 22.38 -12.34
N LYS A 26 1.71 23.12 -11.93
CA LYS A 26 3.09 22.76 -12.21
C LYS A 26 3.49 21.53 -11.40
N VAL A 27 3.92 20.48 -12.10
CA VAL A 27 4.33 19.22 -11.48
C VAL A 27 5.84 19.16 -11.33
N ILE A 28 6.31 18.78 -10.15
CA ILE A 28 7.72 18.56 -9.83
C ILE A 28 7.91 17.05 -9.60
N ALA A 29 8.84 16.44 -10.33
CA ALA A 29 9.14 15.02 -10.20
C ALA A 29 10.65 14.76 -10.35
N SER A 30 11.13 13.65 -9.81
CA SER A 30 12.53 13.28 -9.87
C SER A 30 12.98 12.89 -11.29
N ASP A 31 14.14 13.37 -11.72
CA ASP A 31 14.89 12.86 -12.89
C ASP A 31 16.13 12.05 -12.47
N GLU A 32 16.14 11.55 -11.24
CA GLU A 32 17.14 10.61 -10.76
C GLU A 32 16.77 9.16 -11.15
N GLY A 33 17.60 8.21 -10.78
CA GLY A 33 17.46 6.80 -11.19
C GLY A 33 17.85 6.55 -12.65
N ASP A 34 17.88 5.32 -13.06
CA ASP A 34 18.15 4.93 -14.44
C ASP A 34 16.90 5.05 -15.35
N LYS A 35 17.01 4.57 -16.59
CA LYS A 35 15.91 4.65 -17.58
C LYS A 35 14.62 3.96 -17.15
N ASP A 36 14.69 2.98 -16.24
CA ASP A 36 13.53 2.21 -15.78
C ASP A 36 12.80 2.89 -14.60
N TRP A 37 13.38 3.99 -14.09
CA TRP A 37 12.88 4.79 -12.95
C TRP A 37 12.60 6.23 -13.33
N LYS A 38 11.90 6.45 -14.46
CA LYS A 38 11.47 7.76 -14.93
C LYS A 38 9.95 7.87 -14.93
N TYR A 39 9.44 9.07 -14.71
CA TYR A 39 8.04 9.41 -14.92
C TYR A 39 7.75 9.49 -16.41
N GLU A 40 7.51 8.35 -17.05
CA GLU A 40 7.39 8.22 -18.52
C GLU A 40 6.28 9.10 -19.09
N TRP A 41 5.21 9.29 -18.33
CA TRP A 41 4.07 10.12 -18.74
C TRP A 41 4.37 11.62 -18.81
N LEU A 42 5.46 12.09 -18.21
CA LEU A 42 5.94 13.46 -18.33
C LEU A 42 6.84 13.66 -19.55
N ASN A 43 7.49 12.59 -20.03
CA ASN A 43 8.45 12.68 -21.12
C ASN A 43 7.77 13.09 -22.43
N GLY A 44 8.10 14.30 -22.92
CA GLY A 44 7.52 14.84 -24.17
C GLY A 44 6.05 15.19 -24.08
N SER A 45 5.49 15.27 -22.87
CA SER A 45 4.12 15.76 -22.64
C SER A 45 4.05 17.29 -22.70
N ASP A 46 2.85 17.82 -22.94
CA ASP A 46 2.57 19.25 -22.87
C ASP A 46 2.23 19.75 -21.46
N TYR A 47 2.32 18.87 -20.46
CA TYR A 47 2.06 19.24 -19.07
C TYR A 47 3.08 20.26 -18.56
N ASN A 48 2.65 21.19 -17.73
CA ASN A 48 3.53 22.11 -17.03
C ASN A 48 4.28 21.35 -15.93
N HIS A 49 5.55 20.99 -16.20
CA HIS A 49 6.34 20.20 -15.27
C HIS A 49 7.81 20.64 -15.22
N GLU A 50 8.46 20.20 -14.16
CA GLU A 50 9.91 20.35 -13.97
C GLU A 50 10.46 19.03 -13.41
N LEU A 51 11.47 18.49 -14.08
CA LEU A 51 12.21 17.32 -13.62
C LEU A 51 13.45 17.78 -12.87
N VAL A 52 13.60 17.33 -11.62
CA VAL A 52 14.65 17.80 -10.70
C VAL A 52 15.62 16.70 -10.31
N LYS A 53 16.86 17.11 -9.98
CA LYS A 53 17.96 16.25 -9.55
C LYS A 53 18.59 16.74 -8.25
N ASP A 54 19.54 15.96 -7.74
CA ASP A 54 20.35 16.30 -6.57
C ASP A 54 20.99 17.69 -6.73
N GLY A 55 20.78 18.55 -5.74
CA GLY A 55 21.30 19.91 -5.73
C GLY A 55 20.45 20.95 -6.48
N ASP A 56 19.39 20.53 -7.19
CA ASP A 56 18.46 21.48 -7.79
C ASP A 56 17.61 22.17 -6.72
N SER A 57 17.07 23.34 -7.04
CA SER A 57 16.16 24.06 -6.16
C SER A 57 15.07 24.77 -6.94
N PHE A 58 13.88 24.88 -6.32
CA PHE A 58 12.77 25.66 -6.83
C PHE A 58 12.14 26.49 -5.68
N SER A 59 11.28 27.46 -6.02
CA SER A 59 10.63 28.29 -5.01
C SER A 59 9.15 28.49 -5.31
N ILE A 60 8.36 28.58 -4.25
CA ILE A 60 6.94 28.93 -4.29
C ILE A 60 6.74 30.11 -3.36
N GLY A 61 6.61 31.31 -3.93
CA GLY A 61 6.67 32.55 -3.14
C GLY A 61 8.02 32.69 -2.45
N ASN A 62 8.02 32.85 -1.14
CA ASN A 62 9.23 32.97 -0.32
C ASN A 62 9.75 31.62 0.20
N ILE A 63 9.05 30.53 -0.06
CA ILE A 63 9.49 29.22 0.38
C ILE A 63 10.41 28.61 -0.68
N LYS A 64 11.62 28.27 -0.26
CA LYS A 64 12.62 27.59 -1.08
C LYS A 64 12.61 26.10 -0.79
N PHE A 65 12.75 25.32 -1.83
CA PHE A 65 12.81 23.85 -1.79
C PHE A 65 14.14 23.43 -2.42
N ASP A 66 15.01 22.77 -1.64
CA ASP A 66 16.29 22.23 -2.13
C ASP A 66 16.19 20.69 -2.21
N VAL A 67 16.54 20.15 -3.36
CA VAL A 67 16.39 18.70 -3.66
C VAL A 67 17.64 17.95 -3.24
N ILE A 68 17.44 16.82 -2.55
CA ILE A 68 18.48 15.86 -2.17
C ILE A 68 18.11 14.49 -2.72
N HIS A 69 19.01 13.86 -3.48
CA HIS A 69 18.84 12.47 -3.92
C HIS A 69 19.07 11.52 -2.76
N THR A 70 18.05 10.74 -2.43
CA THR A 70 18.01 9.80 -1.29
C THR A 70 17.59 8.39 -1.74
N PRO A 71 18.36 7.73 -2.62
CA PRO A 71 18.03 6.45 -3.17
C PRO A 71 18.13 5.33 -2.14
N GLY A 72 17.39 4.24 -2.39
CA GLY A 72 17.44 3.03 -1.57
C GLY A 72 16.10 2.36 -1.42
N HIS A 73 15.04 3.09 -1.02
CA HIS A 73 13.66 2.63 -1.13
C HIS A 73 13.29 2.47 -2.62
N THR A 74 13.50 3.52 -3.39
CA THR A 74 13.52 3.49 -4.86
C THR A 74 14.77 4.20 -5.38
N PRO A 75 15.25 3.88 -6.61
CA PRO A 75 16.46 4.48 -7.17
C PRO A 75 16.36 5.98 -7.45
N GLU A 76 15.18 6.49 -7.77
CA GLU A 76 14.92 7.89 -8.11
C GLU A 76 14.44 8.73 -6.93
N SER A 77 14.33 8.15 -5.75
CA SER A 77 13.78 8.79 -4.55
C SER A 77 14.56 10.08 -4.20
N ILE A 78 13.81 11.15 -3.96
CA ILE A 78 14.34 12.44 -3.50
C ILE A 78 13.72 12.84 -2.17
N SER A 79 14.47 13.57 -1.38
CA SER A 79 13.99 14.34 -0.24
C SER A 79 14.09 15.83 -0.53
N ILE A 80 13.27 16.63 0.11
CA ILE A 80 13.20 18.06 -0.19
C ILE A 80 13.35 18.87 1.11
N LEU A 81 14.43 19.62 1.23
CA LEU A 81 14.60 20.60 2.30
C LEU A 81 13.71 21.81 2.06
N VAL A 82 13.10 22.31 3.12
CA VAL A 82 12.16 23.42 3.08
C VAL A 82 12.72 24.58 3.90
N THR A 83 12.89 25.74 3.25
CA THR A 83 13.35 26.98 3.87
C THR A 83 12.29 28.08 3.71
N ASP A 84 11.84 28.67 4.80
CA ASP A 84 11.02 29.88 4.75
C ASP A 84 11.92 31.12 4.64
N GLY A 85 12.17 31.55 3.41
CA GLY A 85 13.01 32.70 3.12
C GLY A 85 12.49 34.06 3.64
N ALA A 86 11.26 34.10 4.17
CA ALA A 86 10.78 35.26 4.89
C ALA A 86 11.28 35.34 6.35
N LEU A 87 11.70 34.21 6.91
CA LEU A 87 12.15 34.07 8.29
C LEU A 87 13.65 33.83 8.43
N THR A 88 14.23 33.03 7.52
CA THR A 88 15.63 32.53 7.64
C THR A 88 16.19 32.07 6.30
N ASP A 89 17.51 31.98 6.24
CA ASP A 89 18.23 31.36 5.12
C ASP A 89 18.54 29.86 5.39
N GLU A 90 18.18 29.34 6.57
CA GLU A 90 18.42 27.96 6.96
C GLU A 90 17.15 27.10 6.79
N PRO A 91 17.28 25.82 6.37
CA PRO A 91 16.13 24.94 6.25
C PRO A 91 15.52 24.63 7.60
N MET A 92 14.17 24.53 7.66
CA MET A 92 13.42 24.26 8.88
C MET A 92 12.95 22.81 8.97
N GLY A 93 12.83 22.11 7.85
CA GLY A 93 12.38 20.73 7.79
C GLY A 93 12.74 20.07 6.47
N ILE A 94 12.49 18.77 6.40
CA ILE A 94 12.75 17.92 5.26
C ILE A 94 11.56 17.02 4.97
N LEU A 95 11.03 17.07 3.75
CA LEU A 95 10.06 16.10 3.21
C LEU A 95 10.84 14.88 2.77
N THR A 96 10.74 13.79 3.50
CA THR A 96 11.58 12.60 3.29
C THR A 96 10.95 11.54 2.40
N GLY A 97 9.67 11.70 2.02
CA GLY A 97 8.96 10.65 1.31
C GLY A 97 9.03 9.33 2.08
N ASP A 98 9.36 8.27 1.37
CA ASP A 98 9.56 6.93 1.95
C ASP A 98 11.05 6.61 2.24
N PHE A 99 11.89 7.63 2.39
CA PHE A 99 13.28 7.43 2.80
C PHE A 99 13.41 7.30 4.31
N VAL A 100 12.99 8.30 5.08
CA VAL A 100 13.03 8.26 6.56
C VAL A 100 11.63 8.49 7.10
N PHE A 101 11.17 7.57 7.95
CA PHE A 101 9.93 7.64 8.69
C PHE A 101 10.20 7.99 10.17
N VAL A 102 9.13 8.09 10.95
CA VAL A 102 9.27 8.14 12.40
C VAL A 102 9.55 6.73 12.93
N GLY A 103 10.77 6.51 13.39
CA GLY A 103 11.23 5.26 14.01
C GLY A 103 11.75 4.20 13.03
N ASP A 104 11.73 4.44 11.72
CA ASP A 104 12.19 3.48 10.71
C ASP A 104 12.68 4.18 9.44
N VAL A 105 13.13 3.40 8.47
CA VAL A 105 13.44 3.85 7.11
C VAL A 105 12.70 2.97 6.09
N GLY A 106 12.49 3.50 4.89
CA GLY A 106 11.82 2.80 3.83
C GLY A 106 12.52 1.49 3.44
N ARG A 107 11.72 0.46 3.18
CA ARG A 107 12.23 -0.86 2.83
C ARG A 107 12.84 -0.89 1.43
N PRO A 108 14.05 -1.44 1.27
CA PRO A 108 14.75 -1.46 -0.03
C PRO A 108 14.44 -2.70 -0.88
N ASP A 109 13.66 -3.66 -0.37
CA ASP A 109 13.43 -4.96 -1.01
C ASP A 109 12.27 -4.99 -2.01
N LEU A 110 11.47 -3.89 -2.10
CA LEU A 110 10.29 -3.85 -2.98
C LEU A 110 10.61 -4.01 -4.46
N LEU A 111 11.81 -3.65 -4.90
CA LEU A 111 12.29 -3.92 -6.26
C LEU A 111 12.27 -5.42 -6.59
N GLU A 112 12.68 -6.25 -5.65
CA GLU A 112 12.71 -7.69 -5.82
C GLU A 112 11.38 -8.35 -5.45
N THR A 113 10.80 -7.99 -4.31
CA THR A 113 9.62 -8.67 -3.76
C THR A 113 8.30 -8.26 -4.42
N ALA A 114 8.19 -7.03 -4.90
CA ALA A 114 7.00 -6.53 -5.60
C ALA A 114 7.20 -6.45 -7.12
N ALA A 115 8.35 -5.96 -7.60
CA ALA A 115 8.60 -5.77 -9.02
C ALA A 115 9.29 -6.97 -9.71
N GLY A 116 9.74 -7.96 -8.95
CA GLY A 116 10.35 -9.18 -9.49
C GLY A 116 11.78 -9.02 -10.02
N GLU A 117 12.44 -7.92 -9.74
CA GLU A 117 13.81 -7.62 -10.16
C GLU A 117 14.82 -8.37 -9.28
N LYS A 118 15.07 -9.64 -9.60
CA LYS A 118 15.92 -10.54 -8.80
C LYS A 118 17.34 -9.99 -8.57
N GLY A 119 17.80 -10.08 -7.32
CA GLY A 119 19.17 -9.74 -6.91
C GLY A 119 19.37 -8.26 -6.56
N ASN A 120 18.34 -7.44 -6.56
CA ASN A 120 18.42 -6.01 -6.25
C ASN A 120 18.28 -5.66 -4.75
N MET A 121 17.79 -6.58 -3.94
CA MET A 121 17.52 -6.35 -2.52
C MET A 121 18.76 -5.88 -1.75
N LYS A 122 19.88 -6.60 -1.84
CA LYS A 122 21.12 -6.23 -1.13
C LYS A 122 21.77 -4.96 -1.67
N PRO A 123 21.93 -4.76 -3.00
CA PRO A 123 22.42 -3.49 -3.56
C PRO A 123 21.58 -2.27 -3.16
N SER A 124 20.25 -2.41 -3.13
CA SER A 124 19.35 -1.33 -2.69
C SER A 124 19.53 -1.00 -1.21
N ALA A 125 19.69 -2.01 -0.35
CA ALA A 125 19.98 -1.82 1.07
C ALA A 125 21.34 -1.12 1.31
N GLN A 126 22.37 -1.46 0.53
CA GLN A 126 23.67 -0.79 0.58
C GLN A 126 23.58 0.67 0.08
N THR A 127 22.75 0.93 -0.92
CA THR A 127 22.48 2.29 -1.40
C THR A 127 21.73 3.10 -0.35
N LEU A 128 20.72 2.51 0.29
CA LEU A 128 19.98 3.11 1.40
C LEU A 128 20.90 3.46 2.57
N PHE A 129 21.85 2.59 2.91
CA PHE A 129 22.86 2.88 3.94
C PHE A 129 23.61 4.19 3.65
N LYS A 130 24.05 4.40 2.42
CA LYS A 130 24.75 5.64 2.02
C LYS A 130 23.85 6.87 2.16
N SER A 131 22.58 6.75 1.82
CA SER A 131 21.59 7.81 2.02
C SER A 131 21.38 8.11 3.52
N VAL A 132 21.34 7.08 4.37
CA VAL A 132 21.25 7.21 5.84
C VAL A 132 22.48 7.92 6.40
N GLU A 133 23.69 7.63 5.91
CA GLU A 133 24.90 8.34 6.35
C GLU A 133 24.85 9.84 5.98
N LYS A 134 24.40 10.18 4.76
CA LYS A 134 24.19 11.60 4.37
C LYS A 134 23.14 12.29 5.25
N PHE A 135 22.06 11.59 5.61
CA PHE A 135 21.02 12.15 6.49
C PHE A 135 21.56 12.50 7.89
N LYS A 136 22.48 11.72 8.43
CA LYS A 136 23.12 11.98 9.73
C LYS A 136 23.95 13.29 9.74
N GLU A 137 24.36 13.79 8.57
CA GLU A 137 25.12 15.04 8.41
C GLU A 137 24.23 16.28 8.44
N LEU A 138 22.89 16.10 8.32
CA LEU A 138 21.93 17.19 8.35
C LEU A 138 21.80 17.80 9.76
N PRO A 139 21.43 19.08 9.88
CA PRO A 139 21.18 19.71 11.18
C PRO A 139 20.16 18.96 12.03
N GLU A 140 20.50 18.66 13.27
CA GLU A 140 19.66 17.85 14.17
C GLU A 140 18.30 18.45 14.45
N TYR A 141 18.13 19.76 14.32
CA TYR A 141 16.88 20.46 14.56
C TYR A 141 15.86 20.34 13.45
N LEU A 142 16.25 19.91 12.24
CA LEU A 142 15.34 19.79 11.13
C LEU A 142 14.18 18.85 11.46
N GLN A 143 12.96 19.32 11.22
CA GLN A 143 11.77 18.48 11.30
C GLN A 143 11.76 17.48 10.14
N VAL A 144 11.35 16.24 10.42
CA VAL A 144 11.19 15.18 9.44
C VAL A 144 9.71 15.02 9.13
N TRP A 145 9.33 15.20 7.86
CA TRP A 145 7.97 15.07 7.36
C TRP A 145 7.91 13.91 6.36
N PRO A 146 7.58 12.70 6.84
CA PRO A 146 7.52 11.50 6.01
C PRO A 146 6.23 11.41 5.21
N ALA A 147 6.23 10.60 4.13
CA ALA A 147 5.03 10.34 3.35
C ALA A 147 4.07 9.37 4.05
N ASN A 148 4.58 8.39 4.79
CA ASN A 148 3.79 7.36 5.44
C ASN A 148 3.88 7.42 6.96
N GLY A 149 2.75 7.14 7.63
CA GLY A 149 2.63 6.98 9.07
C GLY A 149 2.42 5.53 9.49
N SER A 150 1.98 5.36 10.75
CA SER A 150 1.74 4.04 11.35
C SER A 150 0.80 3.17 10.52
N GLY A 151 1.23 1.93 10.25
CA GLY A 151 0.46 0.92 9.54
C GLY A 151 0.77 0.79 8.05
N SER A 152 1.65 1.63 7.48
CA SER A 152 2.12 1.46 6.11
C SER A 152 2.90 0.16 5.91
N ALA A 153 2.80 -0.43 4.71
CA ALA A 153 3.58 -1.59 4.30
C ALA A 153 4.96 -1.21 3.74
N CYS A 154 5.28 0.10 3.69
CA CYS A 154 6.58 0.61 3.20
C CYS A 154 7.69 0.58 4.26
N GLY A 155 7.39 0.23 5.52
CA GLY A 155 8.34 0.04 6.62
C GLY A 155 7.90 -1.06 7.60
N LYS A 156 8.79 -1.46 8.52
CA LYS A 156 8.53 -2.53 9.49
C LYS A 156 7.72 -2.05 10.70
N ALA A 157 8.12 -0.94 11.29
CA ALA A 157 7.65 -0.48 12.60
C ALA A 157 7.53 1.05 12.64
N LEU A 158 6.62 1.58 11.84
CA LEU A 158 6.40 3.03 11.78
C LEU A 158 5.78 3.53 13.07
N GLY A 159 6.31 4.63 13.60
CA GLY A 159 5.79 5.29 14.79
C GLY A 159 4.39 5.87 14.57
N ALA A 160 3.62 5.97 15.66
CA ALA A 160 2.28 6.56 15.63
C ALA A 160 2.31 8.11 15.62
N VAL A 161 3.45 8.72 15.90
CA VAL A 161 3.64 10.17 15.86
C VAL A 161 3.87 10.59 14.41
N PRO A 162 3.21 11.65 13.88
CA PRO A 162 3.31 12.02 12.47
C PRO A 162 4.61 12.74 12.09
N GLU A 163 5.37 13.25 13.04
CA GLU A 163 6.54 14.09 12.85
C GLU A 163 7.68 13.70 13.77
N SER A 164 8.91 13.96 13.33
CA SER A 164 10.13 13.74 14.12
C SER A 164 11.16 14.81 13.79
N THR A 165 12.40 14.63 14.26
CA THR A 165 13.55 15.46 13.87
C THR A 165 14.73 14.58 13.46
N VAL A 166 15.64 15.14 12.67
CA VAL A 166 16.89 14.48 12.28
C VAL A 166 17.64 13.95 13.51
N GLY A 167 17.78 14.80 14.55
CA GLY A 167 18.47 14.42 15.78
C GLY A 167 17.76 13.32 16.58
N TYR A 168 16.42 13.28 16.58
CA TYR A 168 15.67 12.22 17.22
C TYR A 168 15.86 10.88 16.49
N GLU A 169 15.66 10.86 15.18
CA GLU A 169 15.80 9.63 14.39
C GLU A 169 17.23 9.07 14.46
N THR A 170 18.23 9.92 14.33
CA THR A 170 19.65 9.52 14.43
C THR A 170 19.99 8.86 15.76
N ARG A 171 19.35 9.29 16.86
CA ARG A 171 19.64 8.80 18.21
C ARG A 171 18.80 7.60 18.63
N PHE A 172 17.54 7.54 18.20
CA PHE A 172 16.57 6.62 18.79
C PHE A 172 16.03 5.58 17.82
N SER A 173 15.97 5.85 16.51
CA SER A 173 15.49 4.90 15.54
C SER A 173 16.34 3.62 15.51
N PRO A 174 15.72 2.43 15.54
CA PRO A 174 16.43 1.16 15.41
C PRO A 174 17.24 1.04 14.11
N ALA A 175 16.72 1.55 13.00
CA ALA A 175 17.39 1.54 11.70
C ALA A 175 18.69 2.36 11.75
N PHE A 176 18.65 3.56 12.33
CA PHE A 176 19.85 4.40 12.50
C PHE A 176 20.86 3.81 13.49
N LYS A 177 20.40 3.11 14.52
CA LYS A 177 21.28 2.36 15.44
C LYS A 177 21.97 1.19 14.77
N ALA A 178 21.29 0.51 13.85
CA ALA A 178 21.87 -0.54 13.03
C ALA A 178 22.90 0.00 12.01
N ALA A 179 22.74 1.25 11.58
CA ALA A 179 23.65 1.95 10.65
C ALA A 179 24.94 2.43 11.33
N LYS A 180 25.54 1.60 12.20
CA LYS A 180 26.91 1.76 12.71
C LYS A 180 27.95 1.31 11.68
N ASP A 181 27.60 0.37 10.82
CA ASP A 181 28.34 -0.13 9.66
C ASP A 181 27.36 -0.68 8.62
N GLU A 182 27.81 -0.80 7.35
CA GLU A 182 26.98 -1.23 6.24
C GLU A 182 26.44 -2.66 6.42
N GLU A 183 27.25 -3.60 6.90
CA GLU A 183 26.82 -5.00 7.06
C GLU A 183 25.70 -5.12 8.10
N SER A 184 25.88 -4.52 9.27
CA SER A 184 24.86 -4.50 10.34
C SER A 184 23.56 -3.85 9.88
N PHE A 185 23.64 -2.78 9.09
CA PHE A 185 22.46 -2.10 8.56
C PHE A 185 21.73 -2.96 7.52
N VAL A 186 22.46 -3.55 6.57
CA VAL A 186 21.88 -4.41 5.52
C VAL A 186 21.17 -5.61 6.15
N ASP A 187 21.80 -6.28 7.11
CA ASP A 187 21.19 -7.40 7.82
C ASP A 187 19.92 -6.97 8.56
N PHE A 188 19.98 -5.86 9.29
CA PHE A 188 18.83 -5.32 10.01
C PHE A 188 17.68 -4.97 9.07
N ILE A 189 17.94 -4.23 7.99
CA ILE A 189 16.85 -3.70 7.15
C ILE A 189 16.18 -4.80 6.32
N LEU A 190 16.90 -5.85 5.94
CA LEU A 190 16.35 -6.94 5.16
C LEU A 190 15.68 -8.03 6.01
N ASP A 191 16.01 -8.13 7.29
CA ASP A 191 15.42 -9.14 8.18
C ASP A 191 13.95 -8.83 8.48
N GLY A 192 13.09 -9.84 8.41
CA GLY A 192 11.69 -9.79 8.85
C GLY A 192 10.78 -8.84 8.09
N GLN A 193 11.12 -8.46 6.85
CA GLN A 193 10.21 -7.66 6.01
C GLN A 193 8.94 -8.46 5.68
N PRO A 194 7.73 -7.87 5.86
CA PRO A 194 6.49 -8.52 5.48
C PRO A 194 6.36 -8.62 3.96
N GLU A 195 5.66 -9.64 3.47
CA GLU A 195 5.33 -9.70 2.05
C GLU A 195 4.51 -8.48 1.64
N PRO A 196 4.91 -7.74 0.58
CA PRO A 196 4.12 -6.63 0.08
C PRO A 196 2.83 -7.15 -0.56
N PRO A 197 1.73 -6.38 -0.54
CA PRO A 197 0.52 -6.70 -1.29
C PRO A 197 0.79 -6.90 -2.79
N LEU A 198 -0.02 -7.71 -3.46
CA LEU A 198 0.16 -8.00 -4.90
C LEU A 198 0.06 -6.75 -5.77
N TYR A 199 -0.82 -5.83 -5.42
CA TYR A 199 -1.05 -4.62 -6.20
C TYR A 199 0.12 -3.63 -6.20
N PHE A 200 1.13 -3.77 -5.34
CA PHE A 200 2.29 -2.86 -5.31
C PHE A 200 3.03 -2.77 -6.65
N ALA A 201 3.21 -3.91 -7.32
CA ALA A 201 3.82 -3.91 -8.66
C ALA A 201 3.00 -3.11 -9.69
N ARG A 202 1.66 -3.20 -9.59
CA ARG A 202 0.73 -2.45 -10.44
C ARG A 202 0.82 -0.96 -10.16
N MET A 203 0.83 -0.54 -8.88
CA MET A 203 0.93 0.88 -8.51
C MET A 203 2.22 1.50 -9.03
N LYS A 204 3.36 0.84 -8.83
CA LYS A 204 4.64 1.27 -9.40
C LYS A 204 4.54 1.50 -10.90
N LYS A 205 3.94 0.55 -11.63
CA LYS A 205 3.75 0.68 -13.08
C LYS A 205 2.85 1.85 -13.44
N LEU A 206 1.70 1.99 -12.77
CA LEU A 206 0.75 3.09 -13.02
C LEU A 206 1.39 4.45 -12.78
N ASN A 207 2.07 4.63 -11.66
CA ASN A 207 2.73 5.90 -11.32
C ASN A 207 3.88 6.24 -12.29
N LYS A 208 4.56 5.22 -12.82
CA LYS A 208 5.61 5.37 -13.84
C LYS A 208 5.05 5.81 -15.19
N VAL A 209 4.02 5.09 -15.71
CA VAL A 209 3.50 5.32 -17.06
C VAL A 209 2.38 6.38 -17.11
N GLY A 210 1.86 6.77 -15.95
CA GLY A 210 0.77 7.71 -15.74
C GLY A 210 -0.58 7.00 -15.55
N PRO A 211 -1.22 7.14 -14.36
CA PRO A 211 -2.54 6.59 -14.10
C PRO A 211 -3.60 7.26 -14.97
N SER A 212 -4.78 6.65 -15.08
CA SER A 212 -5.94 7.29 -15.68
C SER A 212 -6.31 8.56 -14.93
N VAL A 213 -6.82 9.55 -15.67
CA VAL A 213 -7.39 10.77 -15.06
C VAL A 213 -8.86 10.50 -14.79
N LEU A 214 -9.24 10.45 -13.53
CA LEU A 214 -10.58 10.11 -13.07
C LEU A 214 -11.47 11.34 -12.78
N GLY A 215 -10.83 12.50 -12.60
CA GLY A 215 -11.50 13.73 -12.20
C GLY A 215 -11.74 13.84 -10.69
N SER A 216 -12.29 14.97 -10.26
CA SER A 216 -12.61 15.22 -8.87
C SER A 216 -13.91 16.03 -8.76
N PRO A 217 -14.98 15.46 -8.19
CA PRO A 217 -15.07 14.09 -7.65
C PRO A 217 -15.02 13.02 -8.73
N ILE A 218 -14.62 11.78 -8.33
CA ILE A 218 -14.71 10.62 -9.23
C ILE A 218 -16.18 10.29 -9.47
N GLU A 219 -16.53 9.91 -10.70
CA GLU A 219 -17.90 9.53 -11.06
C GLU A 219 -18.32 8.26 -10.30
N LEU A 220 -19.50 8.30 -9.70
CA LEU A 220 -20.02 7.18 -8.92
C LEU A 220 -20.65 6.11 -9.83
N PRO A 221 -20.50 4.81 -9.48
CA PRO A 221 -21.20 3.74 -10.18
C PRO A 221 -22.70 3.87 -9.99
N LYS A 222 -23.46 3.27 -10.92
CA LYS A 222 -24.93 3.28 -10.88
C LYS A 222 -25.44 2.33 -9.81
N LYS A 223 -26.57 2.70 -9.18
CA LYS A 223 -27.29 1.74 -8.34
C LYS A 223 -27.93 0.67 -9.24
N VAL A 224 -27.69 -0.60 -8.89
CA VAL A 224 -28.21 -1.78 -9.60
C VAL A 224 -28.95 -2.71 -8.63
N SER A 225 -29.69 -3.68 -9.15
CA SER A 225 -30.34 -4.69 -8.30
C SER A 225 -29.37 -5.82 -7.96
N ILE A 226 -29.62 -6.52 -6.83
CA ILE A 226 -28.88 -7.74 -6.49
C ILE A 226 -29.03 -8.81 -7.59
N GLN A 227 -30.20 -8.91 -8.21
CA GLN A 227 -30.40 -9.82 -9.35
C GLN A 227 -29.44 -9.55 -10.50
N GLU A 228 -29.24 -8.28 -10.85
CA GLU A 228 -28.30 -7.89 -11.91
C GLU A 228 -26.86 -8.27 -11.56
N MET A 229 -26.44 -8.10 -10.30
CA MET A 229 -25.11 -8.51 -9.85
C MET A 229 -24.89 -10.00 -9.98
N VAL A 230 -25.87 -10.81 -9.55
CA VAL A 230 -25.82 -12.28 -9.63
C VAL A 230 -25.84 -12.79 -11.07
N ASP A 231 -26.69 -12.18 -11.94
CA ASP A 231 -26.83 -12.61 -13.33
C ASP A 231 -25.58 -12.35 -14.16
N ASN A 232 -24.76 -11.35 -13.81
CA ASN A 232 -23.58 -10.98 -14.57
C ASN A 232 -22.31 -11.79 -14.23
N ASP A 233 -22.31 -12.55 -13.15
CA ASP A 233 -21.15 -13.36 -12.71
C ASP A 233 -19.84 -12.54 -12.61
N ILE A 234 -19.96 -11.29 -12.14
CA ILE A 234 -18.85 -10.35 -11.94
C ILE A 234 -18.57 -10.27 -10.44
N THR A 235 -17.29 -10.17 -10.08
CA THR A 235 -16.87 -10.10 -8.67
C THR A 235 -17.63 -9.02 -7.90
N ILE A 236 -18.13 -9.38 -6.73
CA ILE A 236 -18.84 -8.50 -5.81
C ILE A 236 -17.95 -8.28 -4.57
N ILE A 237 -17.69 -7.03 -4.25
CA ILE A 237 -17.04 -6.65 -2.97
C ILE A 237 -18.15 -6.32 -1.98
N ASP A 238 -18.23 -7.10 -0.91
CA ASP A 238 -19.14 -6.86 0.20
C ASP A 238 -18.42 -6.11 1.33
N THR A 239 -18.84 -4.87 1.59
CA THR A 239 -18.18 -3.98 2.54
C THR A 239 -18.74 -4.05 3.96
N ARG A 240 -19.71 -4.97 4.22
CA ARG A 240 -20.30 -5.15 5.54
C ARG A 240 -19.30 -5.67 6.57
N SER A 241 -19.74 -5.74 7.81
CA SER A 241 -18.96 -6.33 8.90
C SER A 241 -18.73 -7.83 8.65
N LYS A 242 -17.63 -8.37 9.21
CA LYS A 242 -17.37 -9.82 9.16
C LYS A 242 -18.53 -10.68 9.74
N HIS A 243 -19.26 -10.16 10.72
CA HIS A 243 -20.40 -10.87 11.32
C HIS A 243 -21.56 -10.97 10.35
N ASP A 244 -21.89 -9.86 9.68
CA ASP A 244 -22.99 -9.81 8.71
C ASP A 244 -22.66 -10.65 7.48
N PHE A 245 -21.44 -10.53 6.96
CA PHE A 245 -20.95 -11.37 5.86
C PHE A 245 -21.00 -12.86 6.21
N ALA A 246 -20.48 -13.25 7.39
CA ALA A 246 -20.48 -14.65 7.81
C ALA A 246 -21.90 -15.24 7.94
N SER A 247 -22.86 -14.41 8.37
CA SER A 247 -24.24 -14.87 8.54
C SER A 247 -24.99 -15.03 7.22
N SER A 248 -24.69 -14.19 6.23
CA SER A 248 -25.34 -14.19 4.92
C SER A 248 -24.55 -13.38 3.90
N HIS A 249 -24.18 -13.96 2.77
CA HIS A 249 -23.52 -13.28 1.66
C HIS A 249 -23.89 -13.90 0.31
N LEU A 250 -23.64 -13.19 -0.77
CA LEU A 250 -23.80 -13.73 -2.12
C LEU A 250 -22.65 -14.68 -2.45
N GLU A 251 -22.97 -15.77 -3.15
CA GLU A 251 -21.96 -16.73 -3.63
C GLU A 251 -20.87 -15.99 -4.44
N GLY A 252 -19.60 -16.33 -4.19
CA GLY A 252 -18.45 -15.73 -4.88
C GLY A 252 -18.12 -14.29 -4.50
N SER A 253 -18.86 -13.68 -3.55
CA SER A 253 -18.52 -12.34 -3.08
C SER A 253 -17.29 -12.35 -2.18
N ILE A 254 -16.50 -11.28 -2.25
CA ILE A 254 -15.30 -11.06 -1.45
C ILE A 254 -15.62 -10.06 -0.35
N MET A 255 -15.37 -10.44 0.91
CA MET A 255 -15.52 -9.51 2.03
C MET A 255 -14.34 -8.55 2.08
N ALA A 256 -14.61 -7.27 1.95
CA ALA A 256 -13.66 -6.20 2.26
C ALA A 256 -14.39 -5.15 3.11
N SER A 257 -14.46 -5.37 4.42
CA SER A 257 -15.15 -4.45 5.34
C SER A 257 -14.65 -3.02 5.15
N PHE A 258 -15.60 -2.07 5.10
CA PHE A 258 -15.25 -0.65 4.95
C PHE A 258 -14.60 -0.12 6.23
N ASP A 259 -13.31 -0.42 6.35
CA ASP A 259 -12.42 0.02 7.43
C ASP A 259 -11.05 0.42 6.85
N LYS A 260 -10.09 0.74 7.69
CA LYS A 260 -8.74 1.16 7.29
C LYS A 260 -7.96 0.14 6.42
N ASN A 261 -8.43 -1.08 6.26
CA ASN A 261 -7.80 -2.12 5.43
C ASN A 261 -8.59 -2.39 4.14
N PHE A 262 -9.69 -1.70 3.93
CA PHE A 262 -10.61 -1.91 2.82
C PHE A 262 -9.90 -1.98 1.47
N ASN A 263 -9.16 -0.94 1.11
CA ASN A 263 -8.44 -0.85 -0.16
C ASN A 263 -7.33 -1.91 -0.28
N THR A 264 -6.63 -2.23 0.82
CA THR A 264 -5.59 -3.27 0.84
C THR A 264 -6.17 -4.65 0.58
N ILE A 265 -7.33 -4.97 1.16
CA ILE A 265 -8.01 -6.24 0.93
C ILE A 265 -8.49 -6.28 -0.52
N ALA A 266 -9.28 -5.31 -0.98
CA ALA A 266 -9.79 -5.27 -2.35
C ALA A 266 -8.65 -5.37 -3.39
N GLY A 267 -7.59 -4.57 -3.23
CA GLY A 267 -6.42 -4.57 -4.12
C GLY A 267 -5.60 -5.87 -4.10
N SER A 268 -5.78 -6.72 -3.07
CA SER A 268 -5.11 -8.02 -2.99
C SER A 268 -5.85 -9.14 -3.72
N PHE A 269 -7.14 -8.95 -4.00
CA PHE A 269 -7.98 -9.94 -4.69
C PHE A 269 -8.35 -9.55 -6.12
N LEU A 270 -8.38 -8.25 -6.44
CA LEU A 270 -8.74 -7.75 -7.76
C LEU A 270 -7.52 -7.22 -8.51
N ASP A 271 -7.49 -7.43 -9.82
CA ASP A 271 -6.62 -6.70 -10.73
C ASP A 271 -7.24 -5.35 -11.12
N GLY A 272 -6.43 -4.39 -11.54
CA GLY A 272 -6.91 -3.07 -12.02
C GLY A 272 -7.75 -3.13 -13.29
N GLU A 273 -7.70 -4.25 -14.01
CA GLU A 273 -8.52 -4.46 -15.21
C GLU A 273 -9.88 -5.10 -14.92
N ASP A 274 -10.08 -5.62 -13.70
CA ASP A 274 -11.31 -6.30 -13.31
C ASP A 274 -12.45 -5.30 -13.11
N GLU A 275 -13.60 -5.58 -13.70
CA GLU A 275 -14.87 -4.95 -13.35
C GLU A 275 -15.43 -5.59 -12.09
N PHE A 276 -16.08 -4.80 -11.24
CA PHE A 276 -16.65 -5.30 -9.99
C PHE A 276 -17.87 -4.49 -9.55
N TYR A 277 -18.68 -5.13 -8.70
CA TYR A 277 -19.79 -4.51 -7.99
C TYR A 277 -19.45 -4.23 -6.53
N LEU A 278 -20.17 -3.28 -5.93
CA LEU A 278 -20.07 -2.97 -4.50
C LEU A 278 -21.39 -3.25 -3.78
N ILE A 279 -21.34 -3.92 -2.64
CA ILE A 279 -22.41 -3.90 -1.64
C ILE A 279 -21.95 -2.95 -0.54
N ILE A 280 -22.55 -1.76 -0.46
CA ILE A 280 -22.08 -0.68 0.39
C ILE A 280 -23.22 0.27 0.80
N ASP A 281 -23.10 0.88 1.98
CA ASP A 281 -23.95 2.00 2.34
C ASP A 281 -23.73 3.19 1.40
N GLN A 282 -24.85 3.78 0.96
CA GLN A 282 -24.81 4.90 0.00
C GLN A 282 -24.02 6.10 0.52
N ASP A 283 -24.05 6.35 1.81
CA ASP A 283 -23.34 7.46 2.43
C ASP A 283 -21.81 7.29 2.39
N ASN A 284 -21.33 6.05 2.30
CA ASN A 284 -19.90 5.71 2.23
C ASN A 284 -19.40 5.53 0.78
N LEU A 285 -20.30 5.55 -0.22
CA LEU A 285 -19.95 5.18 -1.59
C LEU A 285 -18.85 6.05 -2.20
N GLN A 286 -18.91 7.38 -2.01
CA GLN A 286 -17.89 8.29 -2.58
C GLN A 286 -16.50 8.04 -1.96
N GLU A 287 -16.46 7.83 -0.65
CA GLU A 287 -15.19 7.55 0.04
C GLU A 287 -14.62 6.20 -0.41
N ALA A 288 -15.46 5.16 -0.50
CA ALA A 288 -15.03 3.85 -0.97
C ALA A 288 -14.51 3.86 -2.42
N VAL A 289 -15.18 4.59 -3.32
CA VAL A 289 -14.71 4.74 -4.71
C VAL A 289 -13.35 5.46 -4.76
N ASN A 290 -13.16 6.48 -3.93
CA ASN A 290 -11.86 7.17 -3.82
C ASN A 290 -10.78 6.22 -3.28
N ASP A 291 -11.08 5.45 -2.23
CA ASP A 291 -10.15 4.50 -1.63
C ASP A 291 -9.74 3.38 -2.61
N LEU A 292 -10.69 2.89 -3.40
CA LEU A 292 -10.41 1.88 -4.43
C LEU A 292 -9.57 2.47 -5.57
N ALA A 293 -9.88 3.68 -6.01
CA ALA A 293 -9.08 4.38 -7.01
C ALA A 293 -7.61 4.59 -6.56
N ASN A 294 -7.40 4.84 -5.26
CA ASN A 294 -6.05 4.95 -4.68
C ASN A 294 -5.20 3.68 -4.85
N VAL A 295 -5.81 2.52 -5.04
CA VAL A 295 -5.11 1.25 -5.33
C VAL A 295 -5.34 0.77 -6.77
N GLY A 296 -5.76 1.67 -7.65
CA GLY A 296 -5.94 1.42 -9.09
C GLY A 296 -7.12 0.50 -9.42
N LEU A 297 -8.16 0.51 -8.59
CA LEU A 297 -9.44 -0.17 -8.80
C LEU A 297 -10.51 0.87 -9.12
N ASP A 298 -10.55 1.32 -10.37
CA ASP A 298 -11.44 2.38 -10.86
C ASP A 298 -12.62 1.86 -11.73
N LYS A 299 -12.78 0.53 -11.84
CA LYS A 299 -13.80 -0.12 -12.68
C LYS A 299 -15.00 -0.64 -11.91
N SER A 300 -15.45 0.08 -10.88
CA SER A 300 -16.73 -0.22 -10.25
C SER A 300 -17.88 0.09 -11.18
N ILE A 301 -18.60 -0.93 -11.63
CA ILE A 301 -19.67 -0.80 -12.65
C ILE A 301 -21.07 -0.62 -12.05
N GLY A 302 -21.25 -0.89 -10.75
CA GLY A 302 -22.50 -0.69 -10.07
C GLY A 302 -22.42 -0.96 -8.58
N PHE A 303 -23.44 -0.54 -7.82
CA PHE A 303 -23.55 -0.82 -6.40
C PHE A 303 -24.98 -1.16 -5.97
N ALA A 304 -25.09 -1.91 -4.89
CA ALA A 304 -26.32 -2.12 -4.13
C ALA A 304 -26.08 -1.79 -2.64
N THR A 305 -27.17 -1.45 -1.93
CA THR A 305 -27.06 -1.12 -0.51
C THR A 305 -27.21 -2.38 0.36
N TYR A 306 -26.82 -2.30 1.63
CA TYR A 306 -27.04 -3.36 2.62
C TYR A 306 -28.53 -3.74 2.71
N ASN A 307 -29.45 -2.77 2.67
CA ASN A 307 -30.90 -3.01 2.68
C ASN A 307 -31.38 -3.76 1.42
N ASP A 308 -30.76 -3.51 0.25
CA ASP A 308 -31.09 -4.25 -0.97
C ASP A 308 -30.74 -5.73 -0.80
N LEU A 309 -29.58 -6.03 -0.19
CA LEU A 309 -29.17 -7.42 0.09
C LEU A 309 -30.03 -8.06 1.19
N GLU A 310 -30.36 -7.38 2.27
CA GLU A 310 -31.25 -7.88 3.32
C GLU A 310 -32.65 -8.21 2.81
N SER A 311 -33.10 -7.50 1.79
CA SER A 311 -34.41 -7.71 1.12
C SER A 311 -34.34 -8.76 0.03
N TRP A 312 -33.19 -9.29 -0.29
CA TRP A 312 -32.98 -10.30 -1.31
C TRP A 312 -33.54 -11.66 -0.87
N ASN A 313 -34.32 -12.28 -1.77
CA ASN A 313 -34.96 -13.58 -1.50
C ASN A 313 -34.37 -14.74 -2.35
N GLY A 314 -33.27 -14.47 -3.07
CA GLY A 314 -32.56 -15.51 -3.83
C GLY A 314 -31.57 -16.30 -2.96
N GLU A 315 -30.65 -16.99 -3.61
CA GLU A 315 -29.66 -17.84 -2.94
C GLU A 315 -28.66 -16.99 -2.14
N ILE A 316 -28.40 -17.42 -0.92
CA ILE A 316 -27.48 -16.79 0.04
C ILE A 316 -26.63 -17.89 0.67
N GLU A 317 -25.35 -17.64 0.79
CA GLU A 317 -24.40 -18.47 1.50
C GLU A 317 -24.11 -17.94 2.92
N SER A 318 -23.50 -18.81 3.73
CA SER A 318 -23.02 -18.46 5.06
C SER A 318 -21.70 -19.16 5.37
N THR A 319 -20.84 -18.52 6.14
CA THR A 319 -19.55 -19.08 6.56
C THR A 319 -19.65 -19.62 7.98
N ASN A 320 -19.38 -20.92 8.14
CA ASN A 320 -19.32 -21.54 9.46
C ASN A 320 -18.05 -21.10 10.19
N SER A 321 -18.18 -20.78 11.47
CA SER A 321 -17.03 -20.47 12.34
C SER A 321 -16.92 -21.49 13.47
N THR A 322 -15.70 -21.76 13.90
CA THR A 322 -15.40 -22.64 15.04
C THR A 322 -14.27 -22.02 15.86
N ASP A 323 -14.19 -22.39 17.12
CA ASP A 323 -13.05 -22.08 17.98
C ASP A 323 -11.90 -23.08 17.79
N PHE A 324 -10.76 -22.84 18.44
CA PHE A 324 -9.61 -23.74 18.35
C PHE A 324 -9.85 -25.12 18.97
N GLU A 325 -10.74 -25.24 19.95
CA GLU A 325 -11.13 -26.53 20.52
C GLU A 325 -11.94 -27.36 19.52
N GLY A 326 -12.91 -26.74 18.87
CA GLY A 326 -13.70 -27.35 17.80
C GLY A 326 -12.82 -27.73 16.60
N LEU A 327 -11.94 -26.85 16.17
CA LEU A 327 -10.96 -27.11 15.10
C LEU A 327 -10.08 -28.31 15.43
N SER A 328 -9.53 -28.37 16.65
CA SER A 328 -8.67 -29.49 17.10
C SER A 328 -9.39 -30.82 17.05
N LYS A 329 -10.69 -30.87 17.45
CA LYS A 329 -11.50 -32.09 17.34
C LYS A 329 -11.71 -32.51 15.88
N GLN A 330 -11.92 -31.55 14.99
CA GLN A 330 -12.17 -31.83 13.57
C GLN A 330 -10.89 -32.24 12.83
N MET A 331 -9.74 -31.68 13.17
CA MET A 331 -8.42 -32.05 12.61
C MET A 331 -8.11 -33.53 12.85
N ASN A 332 -8.49 -34.09 14.01
CA ASN A 332 -8.28 -35.49 14.33
C ASN A 332 -9.05 -36.45 13.40
N ASN A 333 -10.05 -35.97 12.69
CA ASN A 333 -10.83 -36.77 11.72
C ASN A 333 -10.17 -36.80 10.30
N GLY A 334 -9.10 -36.06 10.09
CA GLY A 334 -8.27 -36.12 8.87
C GLY A 334 -8.83 -35.44 7.63
N ASN A 335 -10.02 -34.84 7.69
CA ASN A 335 -10.70 -34.24 6.52
C ASN A 335 -10.62 -32.71 6.46
N ILE A 336 -9.79 -32.11 7.32
CA ILE A 336 -9.60 -30.65 7.36
C ILE A 336 -8.14 -30.31 7.04
N GLN A 337 -7.95 -29.29 6.20
CA GLN A 337 -6.69 -28.60 6.02
C GLN A 337 -6.79 -27.20 6.63
N VAL A 338 -5.88 -26.88 7.53
CA VAL A 338 -5.77 -25.53 8.09
C VAL A 338 -4.98 -24.65 7.15
N LEU A 339 -5.55 -23.49 6.84
CA LEU A 339 -4.90 -22.40 6.08
C LEU A 339 -4.66 -21.22 7.02
N ASP A 340 -3.40 -20.92 7.29
CA ASP A 340 -3.00 -19.77 8.08
C ASP A 340 -2.70 -18.60 7.14
N VAL A 341 -3.57 -17.59 7.16
CA VAL A 341 -3.47 -16.42 6.28
C VAL A 341 -2.74 -15.23 6.92
N ARG A 342 -2.01 -15.49 7.99
CA ARG A 342 -1.13 -14.49 8.61
C ARG A 342 0.17 -14.32 7.78
N LYS A 343 0.90 -13.24 8.06
CA LYS A 343 2.22 -13.01 7.46
C LYS A 343 3.19 -14.15 7.79
N ALA A 344 4.15 -14.43 6.91
CA ALA A 344 5.15 -15.48 7.12
C ALA A 344 5.94 -15.30 8.42
N THR A 345 6.20 -14.06 8.82
CA THR A 345 6.86 -13.74 10.10
C THR A 345 6.04 -14.15 11.32
N GLU A 346 4.71 -13.96 11.29
CA GLU A 346 3.80 -14.42 12.36
C GLU A 346 3.72 -15.94 12.40
N TYR A 347 3.68 -16.58 11.22
CA TYR A 347 3.66 -18.04 11.09
C TYR A 347 4.94 -18.67 11.65
N SER A 348 6.10 -18.11 11.33
CA SER A 348 7.41 -18.59 11.80
C SER A 348 7.56 -18.46 13.31
N ALA A 349 6.95 -17.45 13.93
CA ALA A 349 6.96 -17.27 15.38
C ALA A 349 6.10 -18.31 16.14
N GLY A 350 5.15 -18.96 15.45
CA GLY A 350 4.29 -20.02 15.98
C GLY A 350 3.05 -20.25 15.12
N HIS A 351 2.75 -21.51 14.83
CA HIS A 351 1.64 -21.89 13.97
C HIS A 351 1.02 -23.23 14.37
N ILE A 352 -0.15 -23.54 13.82
CA ILE A 352 -0.81 -24.85 14.00
C ILE A 352 -0.03 -25.90 13.20
N PRO A 353 0.45 -26.99 13.82
CA PRO A 353 1.19 -28.02 13.10
C PRO A 353 0.40 -28.58 11.90
N GLY A 354 1.04 -28.65 10.74
CA GLY A 354 0.44 -29.12 9.48
C GLY A 354 -0.43 -28.10 8.76
N SER A 355 -0.51 -26.86 9.22
CA SER A 355 -1.16 -25.77 8.48
C SER A 355 -0.33 -25.35 7.26
N ILE A 356 -1.01 -24.91 6.20
CA ILE A 356 -0.41 -24.23 5.06
C ILE A 356 -0.42 -22.74 5.38
N ASN A 357 0.69 -22.05 5.15
CA ASN A 357 0.75 -20.59 5.28
C ASN A 357 0.74 -19.91 3.92
N ILE A 358 -0.24 -19.06 3.71
CA ILE A 358 -0.33 -18.15 2.57
C ILE A 358 -0.91 -16.83 3.11
N ALA A 359 -0.11 -15.77 3.15
CA ALA A 359 -0.59 -14.47 3.60
C ALA A 359 -1.83 -14.04 2.79
N HIS A 360 -2.87 -13.49 3.45
CA HIS A 360 -4.13 -13.10 2.79
C HIS A 360 -3.90 -12.21 1.56
N THR A 361 -2.93 -11.30 1.60
CA THR A 361 -2.55 -10.43 0.48
C THR A 361 -1.88 -11.15 -0.69
N ARG A 362 -1.62 -12.45 -0.57
CA ARG A 362 -0.99 -13.32 -1.57
C ARG A 362 -1.88 -14.50 -1.95
N LEU A 363 -3.07 -14.59 -1.38
CA LEU A 363 -3.93 -15.76 -1.51
C LEU A 363 -4.37 -15.97 -2.96
N ALA A 364 -4.87 -14.93 -3.63
CA ALA A 364 -5.32 -15.00 -5.02
C ALA A 364 -4.27 -15.61 -5.97
N ALA A 365 -2.98 -15.25 -5.80
CA ALA A 365 -1.90 -15.79 -6.62
C ALA A 365 -1.44 -17.21 -6.23
N ASN A 366 -1.98 -17.79 -5.15
CA ASN A 366 -1.51 -19.07 -4.60
C ASN A 366 -2.65 -20.09 -4.39
N LEU A 367 -3.83 -19.86 -4.94
CA LEU A 367 -5.00 -20.78 -4.80
C LEU A 367 -4.66 -22.23 -5.18
N ALA A 368 -3.83 -22.43 -6.20
CA ALA A 368 -3.39 -23.75 -6.61
C ALA A 368 -2.61 -24.56 -5.53
N LYS A 369 -2.17 -23.92 -4.46
CA LYS A 369 -1.50 -24.59 -3.32
C LYS A 369 -2.49 -25.12 -2.29
N ILE A 370 -3.77 -24.76 -2.39
CA ILE A 370 -4.83 -25.15 -1.46
C ILE A 370 -5.46 -26.44 -1.96
N PRO A 371 -5.55 -27.50 -1.13
CA PRO A 371 -6.21 -28.74 -1.52
C PRO A 371 -7.69 -28.53 -1.80
N HIS A 372 -8.20 -29.09 -2.89
CA HIS A 372 -9.62 -29.02 -3.26
C HIS A 372 -10.45 -30.23 -2.75
N ASP A 373 -9.79 -31.22 -2.16
CA ASP A 373 -10.40 -32.47 -1.68
C ASP A 373 -10.67 -32.49 -0.18
N LYS A 374 -10.45 -31.35 0.49
CA LYS A 374 -10.63 -31.21 1.94
C LYS A 374 -11.43 -29.97 2.29
N THR A 375 -12.07 -29.99 3.44
CA THR A 375 -12.61 -28.76 4.05
C THR A 375 -11.45 -27.86 4.48
N ILE A 376 -11.48 -26.60 4.08
CA ILE A 376 -10.46 -25.62 4.45
C ILE A 376 -10.92 -24.86 5.69
N ALA A 377 -10.09 -24.89 6.74
CA ALA A 377 -10.28 -24.06 7.92
C ALA A 377 -9.31 -22.88 7.86
N VAL A 378 -9.81 -21.71 7.53
CA VAL A 378 -8.99 -20.49 7.42
C VAL A 378 -8.88 -19.81 8.77
N HIS A 379 -7.68 -19.40 9.16
CA HIS A 379 -7.50 -18.64 10.39
C HIS A 379 -6.47 -17.51 10.27
N CYS A 380 -6.64 -16.49 11.10
CA CYS A 380 -5.66 -15.45 11.35
C CYS A 380 -5.64 -15.08 12.85
N ALA A 381 -5.09 -13.94 13.23
CA ALA A 381 -5.02 -13.51 14.64
C ALA A 381 -6.40 -13.14 15.24
N SER A 382 -7.29 -12.50 14.45
CA SER A 382 -8.55 -11.91 14.94
C SER A 382 -9.78 -12.20 14.08
N GLY A 383 -9.63 -12.98 13.02
CA GLY A 383 -10.66 -13.24 12.00
C GLY A 383 -10.72 -12.21 10.88
N GLN A 384 -10.15 -11.02 11.04
CA GLN A 384 -10.22 -9.94 10.06
C GLN A 384 -9.64 -10.32 8.67
N ARG A 385 -8.51 -11.04 8.65
CA ARG A 385 -7.82 -11.48 7.43
C ARG A 385 -8.30 -12.85 6.91
N ALA A 386 -9.04 -13.59 7.72
CA ALA A 386 -9.51 -14.93 7.37
C ALA A 386 -10.86 -14.92 6.62
N PHE A 387 -11.68 -13.91 6.78
CA PHE A 387 -12.98 -13.81 6.11
C PHE A 387 -12.90 -13.40 4.62
N PRO A 388 -11.97 -12.51 4.18
CA PRO A 388 -11.78 -12.25 2.76
C PRO A 388 -11.21 -13.44 1.98
N SER A 389 -10.70 -14.45 2.68
CA SER A 389 -9.84 -15.51 2.12
C SER A 389 -10.63 -16.72 1.63
#